data_ad2ef290ad44684b2a1003721311be15
#
_entry.id   ad2ef290ad44684b2a1003721311be15
#
_cell.length_a   1.000
_cell.length_b   1.000
_cell.length_c   1.000
_cell.angle_alpha   90.00
_cell.angle_beta   90.00
_cell.angle_gamma   90.00
#
_symmetry.space_group_name_H-M   'P 1'
#
loop_
_entity.id
_entity.type
_entity.pdbx_description
1 polymer ?
#
loop_
_entity_poly.entity_id
_entity_poly.type
_entity_poly.pdbx_seq_one_letter_code
_entity_poly.pdbx_strand_id
1 'polypeptide(L)'
;MAGSVWLSADDLSVMVDPKADFSKFKTFAVRVGKIESNRPEIDNVLFAKRLTKTIRTALMAKGLKEATGRPDLFVDYSIASEDINTTQRGGGRGIGPQPLRFTVGMLVIDMTRPGDQNPVWRGVYRDDEMTGSKLFQKLPEDARKLIARYKAD
;
A
#
# COMPACT_ATOMS: atom_id res chain seq x y z
N MET A 1 -17.65 14.51 -13.08
CA MET A 1 -16.54 13.68 -13.49
C MET A 1 -15.73 13.22 -12.30
N ALA A 2 -15.58 11.94 -12.14
CA ALA A 2 -14.77 11.43 -11.06
C ALA A 2 -13.33 11.82 -11.31
N GLY A 3 -12.76 12.63 -10.44
CA GLY A 3 -11.37 13.04 -10.56
C GLY A 3 -10.43 11.95 -10.12
N SER A 4 -10.44 10.84 -10.82
CA SER A 4 -9.43 9.82 -10.61
C SER A 4 -8.16 10.29 -11.30
N VAL A 5 -7.18 10.71 -10.51
CA VAL A 5 -5.87 11.00 -11.06
C VAL A 5 -5.06 9.72 -10.92
N TRP A 6 -4.79 9.10 -12.05
CA TRP A 6 -3.91 7.95 -12.10
C TRP A 6 -2.48 8.45 -12.29
N LEU A 7 -1.70 8.41 -11.23
CA LEU A 7 -0.28 8.66 -11.31
C LEU A 7 0.41 7.30 -11.29
N SER A 8 0.80 6.86 -12.46
CA SER A 8 1.49 5.60 -12.63
C SER A 8 2.98 5.85 -12.75
N ALA A 9 3.73 5.50 -11.72
CA ALA A 9 5.17 5.32 -11.79
C ALA A 9 5.45 4.06 -10.99
N ASP A 10 6.07 3.06 -11.59
CA ASP A 10 6.47 1.81 -10.94
C ASP A 10 5.31 1.10 -10.24
N ASP A 11 4.19 0.90 -10.95
CA ASP A 11 3.03 0.18 -10.42
C ASP A 11 2.35 0.84 -9.21
N LEU A 12 2.52 2.13 -9.07
CA LEU A 12 1.86 2.94 -8.04
C LEU A 12 0.69 3.68 -8.66
N SER A 13 -0.47 3.63 -8.01
CA SER A 13 -1.64 4.38 -8.44
C SER A 13 -2.34 5.03 -7.24
N VAL A 14 -2.90 6.21 -7.48
CA VAL A 14 -3.62 6.96 -6.44
C VAL A 14 -4.96 7.42 -7.00
N MET A 15 -6.01 7.20 -6.22
CA MET A 15 -7.37 7.67 -6.51
C MET A 15 -7.81 8.62 -5.41
N VAL A 16 -8.39 9.74 -5.81
CA VAL A 16 -8.77 10.81 -4.89
C VAL A 16 -10.21 11.21 -5.16
N ASP A 17 -10.99 11.41 -4.10
CA ASP A 17 -12.34 11.97 -4.23
C ASP A 17 -12.19 13.46 -4.55
N PRO A 18 -12.65 13.91 -5.74
CA PRO A 18 -12.49 15.30 -6.15
C PRO A 18 -13.33 16.28 -5.32
N LYS A 19 -14.31 15.78 -4.58
CA LYS A 19 -15.18 16.62 -3.74
C LYS A 19 -14.63 16.78 -2.32
N ALA A 20 -13.61 16.01 -1.95
CA ALA A 20 -13.04 16.09 -0.60
C ALA A 20 -12.11 17.30 -0.48
N ASP A 21 -12.23 18.01 0.63
CA ASP A 21 -11.33 19.11 0.97
C ASP A 21 -10.27 18.59 1.93
N PHE A 22 -9.12 18.23 1.39
CA PHE A 22 -8.04 17.63 2.17
C PHE A 22 -7.39 18.61 3.15
N SER A 23 -7.57 19.91 2.95
CA SER A 23 -7.05 20.90 3.89
C SER A 23 -7.74 20.84 5.24
N LYS A 24 -8.92 20.24 5.31
CA LYS A 24 -9.68 20.08 6.56
C LYS A 24 -9.27 18.87 7.38
N PHE A 25 -8.51 17.95 6.80
CA PHE A 25 -8.07 16.76 7.52
C PHE A 25 -6.76 17.04 8.25
N LYS A 26 -6.84 17.07 9.59
CA LYS A 26 -5.69 17.40 10.44
C LYS A 26 -5.20 16.21 11.26
N THR A 27 -6.08 15.26 11.54
CA THR A 27 -5.77 14.13 12.42
C THR A 27 -6.10 12.81 11.73
N PHE A 28 -5.41 11.78 12.16
CA PHE A 28 -5.57 10.44 11.59
C PHE A 28 -5.46 9.37 12.68
N ALA A 29 -6.00 8.20 12.38
CA ALA A 29 -5.75 6.98 13.14
C ALA A 29 -5.47 5.85 12.15
N VAL A 30 -4.38 5.13 12.36
CA VAL A 30 -4.00 4.01 11.49
C VAL A 30 -4.64 2.72 12.01
N ARG A 31 -5.24 1.97 11.12
CA ARG A 31 -5.82 0.66 11.43
C ARG A 31 -5.22 -0.38 10.51
N VAL A 32 -4.95 -1.55 11.08
CA VAL A 32 -4.54 -2.70 10.29
C VAL A 32 -5.77 -3.28 9.63
N GLY A 33 -5.77 -3.33 8.32
CA GLY A 33 -6.82 -3.99 7.56
C GLY A 33 -6.51 -5.47 7.40
N LYS A 34 -6.78 -5.99 6.21
CA LYS A 34 -6.62 -7.41 5.93
C LYS A 34 -5.22 -7.71 5.42
N ILE A 35 -4.59 -8.71 6.00
CA ILE A 35 -3.29 -9.21 5.52
C ILE A 35 -3.54 -10.61 4.97
N GLU A 36 -3.45 -10.75 3.66
CA GLU A 36 -3.61 -12.01 2.95
C GLU A 36 -2.25 -12.42 2.38
N SER A 37 -1.55 -13.28 3.10
CA SER A 37 -0.24 -13.75 2.69
C SER A 37 0.03 -15.11 3.32
N ASN A 38 0.62 -16.01 2.54
CA ASN A 38 1.12 -17.28 3.06
C ASN A 38 2.56 -17.17 3.56
N ARG A 39 3.11 -15.94 3.61
CA ARG A 39 4.47 -15.67 4.06
C ARG A 39 4.46 -15.28 5.54
N PRO A 40 5.07 -16.11 6.44
CA PRO A 40 5.10 -15.76 7.86
C PRO A 40 5.80 -14.44 8.16
N GLU A 41 6.78 -14.04 7.35
CA GLU A 41 7.49 -12.77 7.51
C GLU A 41 6.60 -11.56 7.23
N ILE A 42 5.51 -11.75 6.48
CA ILE A 42 4.55 -10.68 6.16
C ILE A 42 3.32 -10.78 7.06
N ASP A 43 2.77 -11.98 7.20
CA ASP A 43 1.59 -12.22 8.04
C ASP A 43 2.02 -12.46 9.48
N ASN A 44 2.43 -11.40 10.17
CA ASN A 44 2.78 -11.47 11.58
C ASN A 44 2.60 -10.11 12.25
N VAL A 45 2.44 -10.15 13.57
CA VAL A 45 2.12 -8.95 14.38
C VAL A 45 3.27 -7.95 14.39
N LEU A 46 4.51 -8.42 14.40
CA LEU A 46 5.67 -7.53 14.44
C LEU A 46 5.80 -6.73 13.15
N PHE A 47 5.55 -7.37 12.02
CA PHE A 47 5.57 -6.69 10.74
C PHE A 47 4.44 -5.66 10.65
N ALA A 48 3.24 -6.01 11.11
CA ALA A 48 2.11 -5.08 11.14
C ALA A 48 2.44 -3.85 11.99
N LYS A 49 3.07 -4.03 13.14
CA LYS A 49 3.51 -2.92 13.97
C LYS A 49 4.52 -2.02 13.28
N ARG A 50 5.49 -2.64 12.59
CA ARG A 50 6.50 -1.90 11.83
C ARG A 50 5.86 -1.07 10.72
N LEU A 51 4.95 -1.67 9.97
CA LEU A 51 4.29 -0.98 8.87
C LEU A 51 3.39 0.14 9.38
N THR A 52 2.66 -0.10 10.47
CA THR A 52 1.85 0.93 11.13
C THR A 52 2.71 2.13 11.53
N LYS A 53 3.86 1.87 12.13
CA LYS A 53 4.80 2.92 12.54
C LYS A 53 5.31 3.70 11.33
N THR A 54 5.64 3.00 10.25
CA THR A 54 6.12 3.62 9.02
C THR A 54 5.07 4.56 8.43
N ILE A 55 3.81 4.10 8.35
CA ILE A 55 2.71 4.90 7.83
C ILE A 55 2.45 6.11 8.73
N ARG A 56 2.44 5.91 10.04
CA ARG A 56 2.26 6.99 11.01
C ARG A 56 3.31 8.07 10.85
N THR A 57 4.57 7.68 10.79
CA THR A 57 5.69 8.60 10.62
C THR A 57 5.58 9.39 9.31
N ALA A 58 5.21 8.70 8.22
CA ALA A 58 5.05 9.34 6.92
C ALA A 58 3.91 10.36 6.91
N LEU A 59 2.80 10.06 7.57
CA LEU A 59 1.67 10.99 7.68
C LEU A 59 2.01 12.20 8.54
N MET A 60 2.75 11.99 9.62
CA MET A 60 3.21 13.09 10.46
C MET A 60 4.16 14.01 9.71
N ALA A 61 4.99 13.46 8.83
CA ALA A 61 5.84 14.25 7.95
C ALA A 61 5.03 15.10 6.96
N LYS A 62 3.79 14.71 6.68
CA LYS A 62 2.86 15.49 5.84
C LYS A 62 2.11 16.57 6.64
N GLY A 63 2.35 16.67 7.93
CA GLY A 63 1.71 17.67 8.78
C GLY A 63 0.47 17.20 9.53
N LEU A 64 0.09 15.93 9.37
CA LEU A 64 -1.04 15.40 10.13
C LEU A 64 -0.58 14.97 11.51
N LYS A 65 -1.53 14.92 12.44
CA LYS A 65 -1.28 14.49 13.82
C LYS A 65 -2.09 13.24 14.12
N GLU A 66 -1.50 12.36 14.92
CA GLU A 66 -2.22 11.19 15.39
C GLU A 66 -3.33 11.64 16.35
N ALA A 67 -4.56 11.16 16.12
CA ALA A 67 -5.71 11.56 16.92
C ALA A 67 -5.66 10.88 18.29
N THR A 68 -6.08 11.62 19.32
CA THR A 68 -6.29 11.08 20.67
C THR A 68 -7.73 10.67 20.89
N GLY A 69 -8.63 11.02 19.99
CA GLY A 69 -10.03 10.66 20.00
C GLY A 69 -10.48 10.32 18.60
N ARG A 70 -11.64 10.81 18.18
CA ARG A 70 -12.15 10.59 16.84
C ARG A 70 -11.26 11.30 15.81
N PRO A 71 -10.66 10.57 14.85
CA PRO A 71 -9.82 11.19 13.84
C PRO A 71 -10.63 11.84 12.73
N ASP A 72 -9.98 12.73 11.98
CA ASP A 72 -10.55 13.23 10.73
C ASP A 72 -10.51 12.16 9.64
N LEU A 73 -9.49 11.32 9.66
CA LEU A 73 -9.31 10.22 8.72
C LEU A 73 -8.92 8.95 9.44
N PHE A 74 -9.60 7.86 9.11
CA PHE A 74 -9.05 6.53 9.36
C PHE A 74 -8.15 6.14 8.19
N VAL A 75 -6.97 5.68 8.51
CA VAL A 75 -5.99 5.21 7.52
C VAL A 75 -5.87 3.71 7.67
N ASP A 76 -6.46 2.99 6.74
CA ASP A 76 -6.46 1.53 6.74
C ASP A 76 -5.46 1.04 5.72
N TYR A 77 -4.67 0.02 6.07
CA TYR A 77 -3.83 -0.61 5.08
C TYR A 77 -4.12 -2.10 5.01
N SER A 78 -4.02 -2.61 3.80
CA SER A 78 -4.22 -4.04 3.52
C SER A 78 -3.05 -4.52 2.67
N ILE A 79 -2.67 -5.76 2.86
CA ILE A 79 -1.60 -6.40 2.11
C ILE A 79 -2.12 -7.72 1.58
N ALA A 80 -1.83 -7.98 0.31
CA ALA A 80 -2.00 -9.30 -0.27
C ALA A 80 -0.69 -9.69 -0.93
N SER A 81 -0.26 -10.93 -0.75
CA SER A 81 0.90 -11.44 -1.45
C SER A 81 0.60 -12.81 -2.03
N GLU A 82 1.19 -13.08 -3.17
CA GLU A 82 1.00 -14.33 -3.88
C GLU A 82 2.31 -14.75 -4.51
N ASP A 83 2.64 -16.03 -4.36
CA ASP A 83 3.79 -16.61 -5.05
C ASP A 83 3.34 -17.06 -6.45
N ILE A 84 3.97 -16.51 -7.46
CA ILE A 84 3.67 -16.82 -8.85
C ILE A 84 4.75 -17.76 -9.38
N ASN A 85 4.31 -18.90 -9.88
CA ASN A 85 5.16 -19.83 -10.60
C ASN A 85 4.64 -19.90 -12.02
N THR A 86 5.47 -19.49 -12.97
CA THR A 86 5.11 -19.56 -14.37
C THR A 86 6.26 -20.20 -15.14
N THR A 87 5.97 -20.67 -16.35
CA THR A 87 6.95 -21.25 -17.22
C THR A 87 7.20 -20.31 -18.38
N GLN A 88 8.44 -19.88 -18.55
CA GLN A 88 8.84 -19.02 -19.64
C GLN A 88 9.59 -19.84 -20.68
N ARG A 89 9.21 -19.71 -21.94
CA ARG A 89 9.93 -20.38 -23.02
C ARG A 89 11.28 -19.71 -23.26
N GLY A 90 12.33 -20.50 -23.22
CA GLY A 90 13.65 -20.02 -23.58
C GLY A 90 13.73 -19.67 -25.07
N GLY A 91 14.48 -18.61 -25.39
CA GLY A 91 14.60 -18.10 -26.75
C GLY A 91 15.66 -18.75 -27.60
N GLY A 92 16.29 -19.87 -27.20
CA GLY A 92 17.38 -20.49 -27.90
C GLY A 92 17.14 -21.95 -28.21
N ARG A 93 17.92 -22.49 -29.17
CA ARG A 93 17.89 -23.92 -29.48
C ARG A 93 18.35 -24.72 -28.25
N GLY A 94 17.61 -25.77 -27.93
CA GLY A 94 17.93 -26.67 -26.83
C GLY A 94 17.59 -26.13 -25.43
N ILE A 95 17.00 -24.96 -25.35
CA ILE A 95 16.53 -24.41 -24.08
C ILE A 95 15.03 -24.70 -23.95
N GLY A 96 14.70 -25.60 -23.03
CA GLY A 96 13.31 -25.89 -22.72
C GLY A 96 12.63 -24.76 -21.93
N PRO A 97 11.36 -24.92 -21.58
CA PRO A 97 10.65 -23.94 -20.73
C PRO A 97 11.41 -23.74 -19.42
N GLN A 98 11.59 -22.49 -19.03
CA GLN A 98 12.26 -22.14 -17.78
C GLN A 98 11.23 -21.73 -16.75
N PRO A 99 11.27 -22.28 -15.52
CA PRO A 99 10.37 -21.83 -14.47
C PRO A 99 10.75 -20.42 -14.04
N LEU A 100 9.75 -19.56 -13.95
CA LEU A 100 9.89 -18.22 -13.41
C LEU A 100 9.12 -18.17 -12.10
N ARG A 101 9.81 -17.80 -11.02
CA ARG A 101 9.21 -17.68 -9.69
C ARG A 101 9.40 -16.26 -9.18
N PHE A 102 8.33 -15.66 -8.71
CA PHE A 102 8.39 -14.36 -8.06
C PHE A 102 7.22 -14.22 -7.09
N THR A 103 7.34 -13.25 -6.20
CA THR A 103 6.30 -12.95 -5.22
C THR A 103 5.72 -11.59 -5.57
N VAL A 104 4.41 -11.56 -5.80
CA VAL A 104 3.67 -10.33 -6.06
C VAL A 104 3.08 -9.85 -4.75
N GLY A 105 3.33 -8.60 -4.42
CA GLY A 105 2.71 -7.95 -3.28
C GLY A 105 1.85 -6.79 -3.72
N MET A 106 0.68 -6.66 -3.10
CA MET A 106 -0.20 -5.51 -3.27
C MET A 106 -0.38 -4.85 -1.92
N LEU A 107 -0.01 -3.58 -1.84
CA LEU A 107 -0.26 -2.75 -0.67
C LEU A 107 -1.33 -1.74 -1.03
N VAL A 108 -2.42 -1.72 -0.26
CA VAL A 108 -3.50 -0.77 -0.43
C VAL A 108 -3.59 0.07 0.84
N ILE A 109 -3.58 1.38 0.68
CA ILE A 109 -3.79 2.32 1.77
C ILE A 109 -5.03 3.13 1.44
N ASP A 110 -6.03 3.04 2.32
CA ASP A 110 -7.29 3.78 2.19
C ASP A 110 -7.40 4.80 3.31
N MET A 111 -7.81 6.01 2.96
CA MET A 111 -8.13 7.05 3.93
C MET A 111 -9.62 7.36 3.83
N THR A 112 -10.33 7.18 4.95
CA THR A 112 -11.78 7.27 4.99
C THR A 112 -12.21 8.20 6.13
N ARG A 113 -13.17 9.09 5.85
CA ARG A 113 -13.75 9.89 6.91
C ARG A 113 -14.60 9.01 7.82
N PRO A 114 -14.62 9.28 9.14
CA PRO A 114 -15.49 8.53 10.04
C PRO A 114 -16.94 8.58 9.58
N GLY A 115 -17.58 7.43 9.52
CA GLY A 115 -18.96 7.30 9.07
C GLY A 115 -19.15 7.10 7.58
N ASP A 116 -18.12 7.33 6.78
CA ASP A 116 -18.19 7.07 5.35
C ASP A 116 -17.87 5.61 5.05
N GLN A 117 -18.46 5.09 3.98
CA GLN A 117 -18.17 3.74 3.52
C GLN A 117 -17.05 3.72 2.48
N ASN A 118 -16.90 4.79 1.72
CA ASN A 118 -15.92 4.88 0.64
C ASN A 118 -14.75 5.75 1.06
N PRO A 119 -13.53 5.40 0.66
CA PRO A 119 -12.36 6.22 0.97
C PRO A 119 -12.39 7.52 0.16
N VAL A 120 -11.82 8.58 0.75
CA VAL A 120 -11.56 9.84 0.04
C VAL A 120 -10.22 9.79 -0.68
N TRP A 121 -9.37 8.87 -0.30
CA TRP A 121 -8.04 8.66 -0.90
C TRP A 121 -7.68 7.18 -0.86
N ARG A 122 -7.22 6.67 -1.96
CA ARG A 122 -6.75 5.28 -2.05
C ARG A 122 -5.44 5.23 -2.81
N GLY A 123 -4.42 4.69 -2.19
CA GLY A 123 -3.15 4.40 -2.84
C GLY A 123 -2.97 2.90 -2.98
N VAL A 124 -2.52 2.47 -4.14
CA VAL A 124 -2.23 1.07 -4.42
C VAL A 124 -0.82 0.96 -4.93
N TYR A 125 -0.05 0.06 -4.35
CA TYR A 125 1.30 -0.22 -4.80
C TYR A 125 1.43 -1.72 -5.07
N ARG A 126 1.77 -2.05 -6.30
CA ARG A 126 2.09 -3.43 -6.68
C ARG A 126 3.60 -3.56 -6.74
N ASP A 127 4.14 -4.53 -6.03
CA ASP A 127 5.57 -4.78 -5.97
C ASP A 127 5.83 -6.26 -6.27
N ASP A 128 6.54 -6.52 -7.36
CA ASP A 128 6.90 -7.86 -7.79
C ASP A 128 8.37 -8.08 -7.44
N GLU A 129 8.65 -9.03 -6.55
CA GLU A 129 10.01 -9.31 -6.11
C GLU A 129 10.35 -10.77 -6.34
N MET A 130 11.62 -11.04 -6.52
CA MET A 130 12.10 -12.42 -6.75
C MET A 130 11.91 -13.31 -5.52
N THR A 131 11.86 -12.72 -4.32
CA THR A 131 11.70 -13.47 -3.08
C THR A 131 10.73 -12.78 -2.15
N GLY A 132 10.10 -13.55 -1.26
CA GLY A 132 9.25 -12.98 -0.21
C GLY A 132 10.03 -12.13 0.78
N SER A 133 11.29 -12.46 1.05
CA SER A 133 12.15 -11.65 1.90
C SER A 133 12.41 -10.28 1.32
N LYS A 134 12.60 -10.20 0.01
CA LYS A 134 12.77 -8.92 -0.68
C LYS A 134 11.50 -8.09 -0.60
N LEU A 135 10.34 -8.71 -0.83
CA LEU A 135 9.06 -8.05 -0.71
C LEU A 135 8.84 -7.52 0.71
N PHE A 136 9.13 -8.33 1.71
CA PHE A 136 9.03 -7.93 3.12
C PHE A 136 9.85 -6.66 3.41
N GLN A 137 11.06 -6.57 2.86
CA GLN A 137 11.92 -5.40 3.06
C GLN A 137 11.39 -4.18 2.32
N LYS A 138 10.74 -4.37 1.17
CA LYS A 138 10.27 -3.27 0.32
C LYS A 138 8.94 -2.69 0.74
N LEU A 139 8.07 -3.46 1.37
CA LEU A 139 6.72 -3.00 1.71
C LEU A 139 6.69 -1.70 2.54
N PRO A 140 7.55 -1.51 3.57
CA PRO A 140 7.57 -0.24 4.28
C PRO A 140 7.99 0.94 3.39
N GLU A 141 8.94 0.73 2.47
CA GLU A 141 9.33 1.75 1.52
C GLU A 141 8.20 2.07 0.55
N ASP A 142 7.46 1.04 0.12
CA ASP A 142 6.31 1.20 -0.77
C ASP A 142 5.22 2.03 -0.08
N ALA A 143 5.00 1.79 1.21
CA ALA A 143 4.07 2.58 2.00
C ALA A 143 4.49 4.06 2.06
N ARG A 144 5.77 4.33 2.26
CA ARG A 144 6.28 5.70 2.26
C ARG A 144 6.08 6.38 0.91
N LYS A 145 6.32 5.67 -0.18
CA LYS A 145 6.11 6.19 -1.53
C LYS A 145 4.64 6.52 -1.79
N LEU A 146 3.73 5.68 -1.31
CA LEU A 146 2.30 5.95 -1.43
C LEU A 146 1.91 7.19 -0.65
N ILE A 147 2.30 7.28 0.62
CA ILE A 147 1.96 8.42 1.47
C ILE A 147 2.57 9.71 0.91
N ALA A 148 3.74 9.64 0.27
CA ALA A 148 4.35 10.80 -0.36
C ALA A 148 3.45 11.43 -1.43
N ARG A 149 2.51 10.66 -2.00
CA ARG A 149 1.55 11.16 -2.99
C ARG A 149 0.33 11.82 -2.35
N TYR A 150 0.15 11.69 -1.05
CA TYR A 150 -0.94 12.37 -0.35
C TYR A 150 -0.69 13.87 -0.33
N LYS A 151 -1.69 14.65 -0.73
CA LYS A 151 -1.62 16.12 -0.72
C LYS A 151 -2.66 16.65 0.25
N ALA A 152 -2.20 17.36 1.27
CA ALA A 152 -3.06 17.90 2.33
C ALA A 152 -3.80 19.18 1.90
N ASP A 153 -3.51 19.72 0.74
CA ASP A 153 -4.12 20.97 0.23
C ASP A 153 -4.80 20.82 -1.13
#